data_e7855d89d7de1d313e013da3c7f23f55
#
_entry.id   e7855d89d7de1d313e013da3c7f23f55
#
_cell.length_a   1.000
_cell.length_b   1.000
_cell.length_c   1.000
_cell.angle_alpha   90.00
_cell.angle_beta   90.00
_cell.angle_gamma   90.00
#
_symmetry.space_group_name_H-M   'P 1'
#
loop_
_entity.id
_entity.type
_entity.pdbx_description
1 polymer ?
#
loop_
_entity_poly.entity_id
_entity_poly.type
_entity_poly.pdbx_seq_one_letter_code
_entity_poly.pdbx_strand_id
1 'polypeptide(L)'
;MHDSQVFEVLLDQAVNENDKKRAIYADSAYRSQEKEAQLAAANIPSQICEKGARGHPLTEAQKASNKNQSKVRARVEHVFGAQAQMGGHIVRTLGLLRAQVNIGMMNLVYNMVRLGQLLRRDRRSAPAVA
;
A
#
# COMPACT_ATOMS: atom_id res chain seq x y z
N MET A 1 6.09 -5.57 19.12
CA MET A 1 4.96 -6.09 18.33
C MET A 1 5.41 -6.16 16.89
N HIS A 2 5.35 -7.29 16.25
CA HIS A 2 5.80 -7.46 14.86
C HIS A 2 4.68 -7.01 13.91
N ASP A 3 4.99 -6.28 12.83
CA ASP A 3 3.99 -5.72 11.89
C ASP A 3 3.02 -6.77 11.33
N SER A 4 3.48 -8.03 11.21
CA SER A 4 2.64 -9.13 10.74
C SER A 4 1.46 -9.47 11.68
N GLN A 5 1.52 -9.07 12.95
CA GLN A 5 0.46 -9.31 13.94
C GLN A 5 -0.69 -8.29 13.83
N VAL A 6 -0.44 -7.17 13.13
CA VAL A 6 -1.42 -6.09 12.93
C VAL A 6 -2.23 -6.28 11.64
N PHE A 7 -1.89 -7.31 10.84
CA PHE A 7 -2.48 -7.54 9.52
C PHE A 7 -4.00 -7.67 9.56
N GLU A 8 -4.53 -8.43 10.51
CA GLU A 8 -5.99 -8.64 10.65
C GLU A 8 -6.73 -7.35 10.99
N VAL A 9 -6.16 -6.56 11.92
CA VAL A 9 -6.74 -5.27 12.31
C VAL A 9 -6.74 -4.29 11.13
N LEU A 10 -5.65 -4.27 10.35
CA LEU A 10 -5.56 -3.42 9.16
C LEU A 10 -6.51 -3.89 8.06
N LEU A 11 -6.69 -5.20 7.91
CA LEU A 11 -7.61 -5.78 6.95
C LEU A 11 -9.06 -5.37 7.27
N ASP A 12 -9.47 -5.52 8.53
CA ASP A 12 -10.81 -5.17 9.00
C ASP A 12 -11.11 -3.67 8.84
N GLN A 13 -10.11 -2.82 9.10
CA GLN A 13 -10.24 -1.36 8.94
C GLN A 13 -10.21 -0.90 7.48
N ALA A 14 -9.48 -1.61 6.60
CA ALA A 14 -9.26 -1.19 5.23
C ALA A 14 -10.32 -1.72 4.25
N VAL A 15 -10.97 -2.83 4.58
CA VAL A 15 -11.93 -3.50 3.69
C VAL A 15 -13.35 -3.12 4.08
N ASN A 16 -13.91 -2.15 3.39
CA ASN A 16 -15.35 -1.88 3.41
C ASN A 16 -16.09 -2.84 2.46
N GLU A 17 -17.40 -3.01 2.64
CA GLU A 17 -18.23 -3.87 1.79
C GLU A 17 -18.11 -3.55 0.29
N ASN A 18 -17.89 -2.29 -0.05
CA ASN A 18 -17.70 -1.84 -1.43
C ASN A 18 -16.32 -2.18 -2.01
N ASP A 19 -15.36 -2.57 -1.17
CA ASP A 19 -13.96 -2.83 -1.56
C ASP A 19 -13.63 -4.32 -1.69
N LYS A 20 -14.59 -5.23 -1.51
CA LYS A 20 -14.41 -6.70 -1.57
C LYS A 20 -13.78 -7.23 -2.88
N LYS A 21 -13.79 -6.42 -3.94
CA LYS A 21 -13.17 -6.77 -5.23
C LYS A 21 -11.72 -6.26 -5.38
N ARG A 22 -11.20 -5.51 -4.40
CA ARG A 22 -9.85 -4.98 -4.47
C ARG A 22 -8.84 -6.00 -3.96
N ALA A 23 -7.79 -6.23 -4.75
CA ALA A 23 -6.71 -7.11 -4.38
C ALA A 23 -5.86 -6.50 -3.27
N ILE A 24 -5.41 -7.34 -2.33
CA ILE A 24 -4.50 -6.94 -1.26
C ILE A 24 -3.07 -7.24 -1.69
N TYR A 25 -2.24 -6.19 -1.67
CA TYR A 25 -0.82 -6.26 -1.97
C TYR A 25 -0.01 -6.16 -0.69
N ALA A 26 0.78 -7.18 -0.39
CA ALA A 26 1.64 -7.18 0.77
C ALA A 26 3.00 -7.84 0.48
N ASP A 27 3.95 -7.69 1.40
CA ASP A 27 5.25 -8.33 1.33
C ASP A 27 5.17 -9.82 1.66
N SER A 28 6.15 -10.57 1.22
CA SER A 28 6.30 -11.99 1.50
C SER A 28 6.35 -12.33 3.01
N ALA A 29 6.69 -11.36 3.86
CA ALA A 29 6.63 -11.50 5.32
C ALA A 29 5.20 -11.71 5.85
N TYR A 30 4.20 -11.23 5.12
CA TYR A 30 2.79 -11.37 5.48
C TYR A 30 2.16 -12.66 4.96
N ARG A 31 2.86 -13.43 4.11
CA ARG A 31 2.33 -14.67 3.54
C ARG A 31 2.33 -15.79 4.54
N SER A 32 1.15 -16.35 4.83
CA SER A 32 0.95 -17.59 5.57
C SER A 32 -0.26 -18.33 5.01
N GLN A 33 -0.31 -19.66 5.17
CA GLN A 33 -1.46 -20.45 4.73
C GLN A 33 -2.77 -19.99 5.37
N GLU A 34 -2.71 -19.62 6.65
CA GLU A 34 -3.85 -19.14 7.41
C GLU A 34 -4.42 -17.83 6.81
N LYS A 35 -3.55 -16.85 6.52
CA LYS A 35 -3.94 -15.56 5.92
C LYS A 35 -4.48 -15.72 4.50
N GLU A 36 -3.87 -16.58 3.70
CA GLU A 36 -4.37 -16.89 2.37
C GLU A 36 -5.76 -17.54 2.43
N ALA A 37 -6.00 -18.45 3.40
CA ALA A 37 -7.31 -19.05 3.61
C ALA A 37 -8.34 -18.01 4.08
N GLN A 38 -7.98 -17.09 4.97
CA GLN A 38 -8.85 -15.98 5.41
C GLN A 38 -9.23 -15.06 4.25
N LEU A 39 -8.27 -14.67 3.40
CA LEU A 39 -8.53 -13.84 2.23
C LEU A 39 -9.42 -14.56 1.21
N ALA A 40 -9.19 -15.85 0.99
CA ALA A 40 -10.02 -16.66 0.11
C ALA A 40 -11.45 -16.81 0.65
N ALA A 41 -11.64 -17.03 1.95
CA ALA A 41 -12.95 -17.09 2.60
C ALA A 41 -13.71 -15.76 2.50
N ALA A 42 -12.98 -14.63 2.56
CA ALA A 42 -13.54 -13.30 2.38
C ALA A 42 -13.75 -12.91 0.91
N ASN A 43 -13.39 -13.79 -0.03
CA ASN A 43 -13.44 -13.55 -1.49
C ASN A 43 -12.61 -12.32 -1.92
N ILE A 44 -11.46 -12.11 -1.26
CA ILE A 44 -10.55 -11.01 -1.53
C ILE A 44 -9.33 -11.57 -2.28
N PRO A 45 -9.01 -11.08 -3.50
CA PRO A 45 -7.85 -11.53 -4.25
C PRO A 45 -6.54 -11.21 -3.52
N SER A 46 -5.76 -12.23 -3.18
CA SER A 46 -4.44 -12.07 -2.59
C SER A 46 -3.40 -11.78 -3.68
N GLN A 47 -2.63 -10.72 -3.49
CA GLN A 47 -1.46 -10.36 -4.27
C GLN A 47 -0.24 -10.21 -3.34
N ILE A 48 -0.14 -11.10 -2.35
CA ILE A 48 1.00 -11.16 -1.43
C ILE A 48 2.17 -11.83 -2.13
N CYS A 49 3.35 -11.20 -2.08
CA CYS A 49 4.55 -11.72 -2.73
C CYS A 49 4.88 -13.14 -2.27
N GLU A 50 5.28 -13.97 -3.22
CA GLU A 50 5.75 -15.34 -2.96
C GLU A 50 7.08 -15.33 -2.21
N LYS A 51 7.23 -16.26 -1.27
CA LYS A 51 8.46 -16.43 -0.49
C LYS A 51 9.18 -17.71 -0.93
N GLY A 52 10.45 -17.57 -1.33
CA GLY A 52 11.31 -18.73 -1.53
C GLY A 52 11.70 -19.38 -0.19
N ALA A 53 11.84 -20.69 -0.18
CA ALA A 53 12.34 -21.46 0.96
C ALA A 53 13.71 -22.06 0.66
N ARG A 54 14.43 -22.45 1.72
CA ARG A 54 15.72 -23.14 1.57
C ARG A 54 15.51 -24.48 0.83
N GLY A 55 16.20 -24.65 -0.31
CA GLY A 55 16.02 -25.81 -1.19
C GLY A 55 14.87 -25.70 -2.20
N HIS A 56 14.01 -24.68 -2.10
CA HIS A 56 12.93 -24.41 -3.04
C HIS A 56 12.97 -22.93 -3.46
N PRO A 57 13.89 -22.56 -4.38
CA PRO A 57 13.95 -21.19 -4.89
C PRO A 57 12.70 -20.86 -5.71
N LEU A 58 12.38 -19.57 -5.78
CA LEU A 58 11.26 -19.08 -6.60
C LEU A 58 11.47 -19.45 -8.07
N THR A 59 10.41 -19.92 -8.70
CA THR A 59 10.37 -20.12 -10.15
C THR A 59 10.42 -18.79 -10.89
N GLU A 60 10.78 -18.79 -12.16
CA GLU A 60 10.80 -17.56 -12.98
C GLU A 60 9.42 -16.92 -13.10
N ALA A 61 8.35 -17.71 -13.17
CA ALA A 61 6.98 -17.22 -13.14
C ALA A 61 6.64 -16.49 -11.83
N GLN A 62 7.04 -17.06 -10.68
CA GLN A 62 6.86 -16.45 -9.38
C GLN A 62 7.68 -15.16 -9.22
N LYS A 63 8.90 -15.12 -9.72
CA LYS A 63 9.73 -13.91 -9.74
C LYS A 63 9.09 -12.81 -10.60
N ALA A 64 8.56 -13.15 -11.76
CA ALA A 64 7.84 -12.22 -12.63
C ALA A 64 6.58 -11.68 -11.96
N SER A 65 5.79 -12.54 -11.31
CA SER A 65 4.63 -12.16 -10.51
C SER A 65 5.02 -11.20 -9.38
N ASN A 66 6.01 -11.55 -8.57
CA ASN A 66 6.51 -10.70 -7.49
C ASN A 66 7.00 -9.33 -7.99
N LYS A 67 7.65 -9.28 -9.16
CA LYS A 67 8.07 -8.03 -9.78
C LYS A 67 6.88 -7.13 -10.12
N ASN A 68 5.78 -7.70 -10.63
CA ASN A 68 4.58 -6.95 -10.92
C ASN A 68 3.87 -6.46 -9.65
N GLN A 69 3.78 -7.29 -8.62
CA GLN A 69 3.22 -6.94 -7.32
C GLN A 69 4.05 -5.83 -6.64
N SER A 70 5.37 -5.92 -6.71
CA SER A 70 6.28 -4.90 -6.18
C SER A 70 6.12 -3.53 -6.85
N LYS A 71 5.80 -3.47 -8.15
CA LYS A 71 5.50 -2.20 -8.85
C LYS A 71 4.28 -1.49 -8.28
N VAL A 72 3.26 -2.24 -7.86
CA VAL A 72 2.07 -1.67 -7.22
C VAL A 72 2.42 -1.16 -5.83
N ARG A 73 3.18 -1.94 -5.06
CA ARG A 73 3.64 -1.56 -3.71
C ARG A 73 4.53 -0.32 -3.71
N ALA A 74 5.40 -0.18 -4.70
CA ALA A 74 6.26 0.99 -4.83
C ALA A 74 5.48 2.33 -4.85
N ARG A 75 4.19 2.32 -5.22
CA ARG A 75 3.35 3.52 -5.15
C ARG A 75 3.14 3.99 -3.72
N VAL A 76 3.05 3.08 -2.77
CA VAL A 76 2.93 3.42 -1.34
C VAL A 76 4.24 4.01 -0.82
N GLU A 77 5.37 3.46 -1.26
CA GLU A 77 6.70 3.98 -0.92
C GLU A 77 6.89 5.43 -1.41
N HIS A 78 6.34 5.77 -2.58
CA HIS A 78 6.32 7.16 -3.07
C HIS A 78 5.53 8.10 -2.15
N VAL A 79 4.45 7.64 -1.53
CA VAL A 79 3.69 8.44 -0.56
C VAL A 79 4.55 8.74 0.65
N PHE A 80 5.17 7.72 1.24
CA PHE A 80 6.05 7.88 2.38
C PHE A 80 7.29 8.73 2.06
N GLY A 81 7.88 8.54 0.88
CA GLY A 81 8.99 9.36 0.42
C GLY A 81 8.63 10.84 0.29
N ALA A 82 7.47 11.15 -0.25
CA ALA A 82 6.98 12.53 -0.35
C ALA A 82 6.67 13.14 1.03
N GLN A 83 6.05 12.37 1.92
CA GLN A 83 5.81 12.80 3.30
C GLN A 83 7.11 13.05 4.06
N ALA A 84 8.11 12.21 3.84
CA ALA A 84 9.43 12.39 4.39
C ALA A 84 10.09 13.71 3.95
N GLN A 85 9.97 14.06 2.66
CA GLN A 85 10.44 15.35 2.13
C GLN A 85 9.69 16.55 2.72
N MET A 86 8.43 16.37 3.10
CA MET A 86 7.65 17.39 3.80
C MET A 86 7.93 17.48 5.31
N GLY A 87 8.97 16.82 5.81
CA GLY A 87 9.33 16.81 7.23
C GLY A 87 8.66 15.70 8.04
N GLY A 88 7.98 14.75 7.41
CA GLY A 88 7.24 13.66 8.05
C GLY A 88 8.09 12.48 8.55
N HIS A 89 9.42 12.57 8.51
CA HIS A 89 10.30 11.51 9.00
C HIS A 89 10.15 11.20 10.50
N ILE A 90 9.84 12.23 11.28
CA ILE A 90 9.73 12.10 12.73
C ILE A 90 8.49 12.83 13.21
N VAL A 91 7.56 12.09 13.78
CA VAL A 91 6.40 12.66 14.48
C VAL A 91 6.85 13.05 15.88
N ARG A 92 7.19 14.34 16.07
CA ARG A 92 7.69 14.90 17.35
C ARG A 92 6.53 15.33 18.25
N THR A 93 5.54 14.45 18.44
CA THR A 93 4.39 14.75 19.31
C THR A 93 4.26 13.71 20.40
N LEU A 94 3.89 14.15 21.60
CA LEU A 94 3.55 13.26 22.70
C LEU A 94 2.08 12.91 22.64
N GLY A 95 1.79 11.61 22.67
CA GLY A 95 0.42 11.06 22.68
C GLY A 95 -0.08 10.61 21.31
N LEU A 96 -0.80 9.51 21.31
CA LEU A 96 -1.30 8.84 20.11
C LEU A 96 -2.24 9.73 19.28
N LEU A 97 -3.16 10.44 19.95
CA LEU A 97 -4.12 11.30 19.27
C LEU A 97 -3.43 12.43 18.47
N ARG A 98 -2.43 13.08 19.07
CA ARG A 98 -1.67 14.13 18.37
C ARG A 98 -0.86 13.56 17.20
N ALA A 99 -0.30 12.36 17.36
CA ALA A 99 0.40 11.68 16.28
C ALA A 99 -0.56 11.35 15.12
N GLN A 100 -1.75 10.85 15.39
CA GLN A 100 -2.78 10.57 14.39
C GLN A 100 -3.20 11.83 13.63
N VAL A 101 -3.44 12.95 14.35
CA VAL A 101 -3.79 14.24 13.72
C VAL A 101 -2.64 14.71 12.81
N ASN A 102 -1.39 14.65 13.28
CA ASN A 102 -0.24 15.08 12.47
C ASN A 102 -0.10 14.23 11.19
N ILE A 103 -0.20 12.90 11.31
CA ILE A 103 -0.16 11.99 10.15
C ILE A 103 -1.35 12.27 9.21
N GLY A 104 -2.54 12.50 9.75
CA GLY A 104 -3.73 12.85 8.96
C GLY A 104 -3.54 14.15 8.18
N MET A 105 -2.96 15.17 8.78
CA MET A 105 -2.64 16.44 8.11
C MET A 105 -1.60 16.27 7.01
N MET A 106 -0.55 15.48 7.23
CA MET A 106 0.43 15.16 6.18
C MET A 106 -0.20 14.42 5.00
N ASN A 107 -1.09 13.47 5.27
CA ASN A 107 -1.85 12.77 4.23
C ASN A 107 -2.72 13.74 3.42
N LEU A 108 -3.39 14.68 4.09
CA LEU A 108 -4.21 15.69 3.43
C LEU A 108 -3.35 16.56 2.49
N VAL A 109 -2.24 17.10 2.99
CA VAL A 109 -1.32 17.93 2.18
C VAL A 109 -0.78 17.14 0.98
N TYR A 110 -0.36 15.90 1.20
CA TYR A 110 0.08 15.02 0.11
C TYR A 110 -1.00 14.87 -0.96
N ASN A 111 -2.23 14.59 -0.57
CA ASN A 111 -3.35 14.40 -1.48
C ASN A 111 -3.66 15.68 -2.27
N MET A 112 -3.61 16.85 -1.64
CA MET A 112 -3.81 18.14 -2.31
C MET A 112 -2.72 18.42 -3.36
N VAL A 113 -1.45 18.21 -3.01
CA VAL A 113 -0.31 18.35 -3.94
C VAL A 113 -0.45 17.37 -5.10
N ARG A 114 -0.81 16.12 -4.80
CA ARG A 114 -0.98 15.09 -5.81
C ARG A 114 -2.13 15.40 -6.76
N LEU A 115 -3.26 15.87 -6.25
CA LEU A 115 -4.39 16.33 -7.07
C LEU A 115 -3.96 17.45 -8.01
N GLY A 116 -3.26 18.46 -7.50
CA GLY A 116 -2.74 19.55 -8.33
C GLY A 116 -1.82 19.08 -9.46
N GLN A 117 -0.96 18.07 -9.19
CA GLN A 117 -0.10 17.47 -10.21
C GLN A 117 -0.92 16.74 -11.29
N LEU A 118 -1.94 15.97 -10.90
CA LEU A 118 -2.80 15.24 -11.82
C LEU A 118 -3.58 16.21 -12.72
N LEU A 119 -4.17 17.25 -12.16
CA LEU A 119 -4.91 18.27 -12.93
C LEU A 119 -4.00 19.01 -13.93
N ARG A 120 -2.74 19.28 -13.57
CA ARG A 120 -1.75 19.87 -14.50
C ARG A 120 -1.38 18.92 -15.62
N ARG A 121 -1.27 17.62 -15.32
CA ARG A 121 -0.97 16.59 -16.31
C ARG A 121 -2.10 16.46 -17.32
N ASP A 122 -3.36 16.43 -16.85
CA ASP A 122 -4.53 16.30 -17.72
C ASP A 122 -4.65 17.50 -18.65
N ARG A 123 -4.39 18.74 -18.16
CA ARG A 123 -4.36 19.95 -19.00
C ARG A 123 -3.30 19.91 -20.09
N ARG A 124 -2.15 19.25 -19.84
CA ARG A 124 -1.07 19.12 -20.83
C ARG A 124 -1.34 18.03 -21.86
N SER A 125 -2.13 17.04 -21.51
CA SER A 125 -2.53 15.93 -22.41
C SER A 125 -3.80 16.22 -23.20
N ALA A 126 -4.53 17.29 -22.90
CA ALA A 126 -5.68 17.71 -23.65
C ALA A 126 -5.22 18.19 -25.06
N PRO A 127 -5.84 17.67 -26.16
CA PRO A 127 -5.52 18.16 -27.50
C PRO A 127 -5.83 19.65 -27.59
N ALA A 128 -4.91 20.42 -28.20
CA ALA A 128 -5.19 21.83 -28.50
C ALA A 128 -6.44 21.88 -29.37
N VAL A 129 -7.50 22.47 -28.85
CA VAL A 129 -8.70 22.78 -29.65
C VAL A 129 -8.28 23.84 -30.64
N ALA A 130 -8.17 23.45 -31.93
CA ALA A 130 -7.92 24.30 -33.03
C ALA A 130 -9.15 25.20 -33.34
#